data_97f88cf6712daea45f2755031dfbc251
#
_entry.id   97f88cf6712daea45f2755031dfbc251
#
_cell.length_a   1.000
_cell.length_b   1.000
_cell.length_c   1.000
_cell.angle_alpha   90.00
_cell.angle_beta   90.00
_cell.angle_gamma   90.00
#
_symmetry.space_group_name_H-M   'P 1'
#
loop_
_entity.id
_entity.type
_entity.pdbx_description
1 polymer ?
#
loop_
_entity_poly.entity_id
_entity_poly.type
_entity_poly.pdbx_seq_one_letter_code
_entity_poly.pdbx_strand_id
1 'polypeptide(L)'
;RDLPLVVWGAEAATAEAVRATGKTRVLVFATIHAGETDGKDAMLELLRDVSAGAHAAWPDSLVLMVAPIYNADGNERVGYDNRPYQLGPVEGMGQRPNADGLDLNRDFMKLASPEARALVGLIRDADPHVVVDLHTTNGTFMGYHLTYAPGLSPNTPAGIDADLRDRWLPSISDAILASDDFATYHYGNVPGAFGEETTAPRGWYSYSPQPRYSSNYVGVRGRYGILSESYSYAPYAERVAVSRRFVEEIVDRVWSEASHVRQRVAEADAERVMGEAVAVRATWAALPEPVEILLGAVDTLAPPVTGSPMYQRRDVRTPETMPAYVRFAPSETVTAPTAYLVSSEVADTVAPLLDGHGIQYRP
;
A
#
# COMPACT_ATOMS: atom_id res chain seq x y z
N ARG A 1 -16.70 14.79 0.88
CA ARG A 1 -16.94 14.38 2.29
C ARG A 1 -15.66 14.51 3.09
N ASP A 2 -15.79 14.64 4.42
CA ASP A 2 -14.65 14.62 5.32
C ASP A 2 -14.05 13.20 5.38
N LEU A 3 -12.72 13.12 5.43
CA LEU A 3 -11.98 11.88 5.58
C LEU A 3 -11.65 11.67 7.06
N PRO A 4 -12.11 10.58 7.70
CA PRO A 4 -11.82 10.34 9.11
C PRO A 4 -10.34 10.02 9.32
N LEU A 5 -9.73 10.67 10.32
CA LEU A 5 -8.36 10.40 10.76
C LEU A 5 -8.35 10.24 12.27
N VAL A 6 -7.85 9.11 12.74
CA VAL A 6 -7.59 8.85 14.17
C VAL A 6 -6.09 8.98 14.40
N VAL A 7 -5.71 9.71 15.44
CA VAL A 7 -4.30 9.90 15.86
C VAL A 7 -4.13 9.40 17.27
N TRP A 8 -3.16 8.52 17.49
CA TRP A 8 -2.82 7.97 18.78
C TRP A 8 -1.32 8.16 19.08
N GLY A 9 -0.98 8.63 20.28
CA GLY A 9 0.40 8.90 20.70
C GLY A 9 0.85 10.36 20.55
N ALA A 10 -0.07 11.27 20.17
CA ALA A 10 0.14 12.72 20.18
C ALA A 10 -0.96 13.43 20.99
N GLU A 11 -0.70 14.67 21.42
CA GLU A 11 -1.64 15.46 22.24
C GLU A 11 -2.84 15.98 21.42
N ALA A 12 -2.68 16.15 20.11
CA ALA A 12 -3.73 16.59 19.20
C ALA A 12 -3.56 15.95 17.82
N ALA A 13 -4.65 15.84 17.08
CA ALA A 13 -4.68 15.27 15.72
C ALA A 13 -4.28 16.29 14.63
N THR A 14 -3.34 17.20 14.93
CA THR A 14 -2.78 18.13 13.95
C THR A 14 -1.40 17.67 13.51
N ALA A 15 -1.04 17.95 12.27
CA ALA A 15 0.29 17.61 11.74
C ALA A 15 1.42 18.22 12.57
N GLU A 16 1.21 19.45 13.08
CA GLU A 16 2.17 20.11 13.96
C GLU A 16 2.36 19.35 15.28
N ALA A 17 1.27 18.99 15.97
CA ALA A 17 1.35 18.24 17.23
C ALA A 17 1.97 16.86 17.02
N VAL A 18 1.62 16.17 15.94
CA VAL A 18 2.21 14.88 15.56
C VAL A 18 3.72 14.98 15.37
N ARG A 19 4.20 15.98 14.64
CA ARG A 19 5.65 16.21 14.43
C ARG A 19 6.38 16.66 15.69
N ALA A 20 5.74 17.50 16.50
CA ALA A 20 6.32 18.02 17.76
C ALA A 20 6.64 16.91 18.78
N THR A 21 6.03 15.73 18.67
CA THR A 21 6.36 14.58 19.53
C THR A 21 7.80 14.10 19.38
N GLY A 22 8.45 14.32 18.23
CA GLY A 22 9.75 13.73 17.87
C GLY A 22 9.75 12.21 17.74
N LYS A 23 8.59 11.54 17.86
CA LYS A 23 8.42 10.10 17.77
C LYS A 23 8.41 9.61 16.31
N THR A 24 8.55 8.31 16.13
CA THR A 24 8.36 7.69 14.82
C THR A 24 6.87 7.75 14.45
N ARG A 25 6.55 8.13 13.22
CA ARG A 25 5.20 8.38 12.74
C ARG A 25 4.80 7.31 11.72
N VAL A 26 3.69 6.64 11.99
CA VAL A 26 3.11 5.60 11.13
C VAL A 26 1.75 6.07 10.65
N LEU A 27 1.50 6.01 9.36
CA LEU A 27 0.19 6.23 8.75
C LEU A 27 -0.30 4.92 8.13
N VAL A 28 -1.49 4.50 8.52
CA VAL A 28 -2.20 3.38 7.89
C VAL A 28 -3.48 3.93 7.29
N PHE A 29 -3.74 3.64 6.03
CA PHE A 29 -5.02 3.99 5.42
C PHE A 29 -5.60 2.81 4.64
N ALA A 30 -6.92 2.81 4.49
CA ALA A 30 -7.66 1.74 3.83
C ALA A 30 -8.73 2.29 2.88
N THR A 31 -9.31 1.40 2.10
CA THR A 31 -10.42 1.70 1.17
C THR A 31 -10.11 2.77 0.13
N ILE A 32 -8.87 2.83 -0.37
CA ILE A 32 -8.58 3.63 -1.58
C ILE A 32 -9.47 3.17 -2.75
N HIS A 33 -9.73 1.86 -2.81
CA HIS A 33 -10.83 1.28 -3.56
C HIS A 33 -11.90 0.84 -2.54
N ALA A 34 -13.02 1.52 -2.51
CA ALA A 34 -13.95 1.41 -1.39
C ALA A 34 -14.68 0.05 -1.26
N GLY A 35 -14.59 -0.81 -2.27
CA GLY A 35 -15.05 -2.20 -2.18
C GLY A 35 -14.07 -3.16 -1.50
N GLU A 36 -12.88 -2.69 -1.14
CA GLU A 36 -11.84 -3.42 -0.43
C GLU A 36 -11.95 -3.13 1.08
N THR A 37 -12.99 -3.69 1.71
CA THR A 37 -13.50 -3.25 3.02
C THR A 37 -12.81 -3.89 4.23
N ASP A 38 -12.13 -4.99 4.05
CA ASP A 38 -11.51 -5.75 5.14
C ASP A 38 -10.39 -4.99 5.85
N GLY A 39 -9.59 -4.20 5.11
CA GLY A 39 -8.61 -3.31 5.73
C GLY A 39 -9.23 -2.23 6.62
N LYS A 40 -10.39 -1.69 6.24
CA LYS A 40 -11.17 -0.77 7.07
C LYS A 40 -11.60 -1.43 8.37
N ASP A 41 -12.22 -2.60 8.28
CA ASP A 41 -12.75 -3.31 9.44
C ASP A 41 -11.60 -3.77 10.35
N ALA A 42 -10.49 -4.24 9.77
CA ALA A 42 -9.27 -4.57 10.52
C ALA A 42 -8.76 -3.37 11.36
N MET A 43 -8.76 -2.16 10.77
CA MET A 43 -8.33 -0.96 11.47
C MET A 43 -9.33 -0.52 12.55
N LEU A 44 -10.63 -0.67 12.32
CA LEU A 44 -11.64 -0.36 13.33
C LEU A 44 -11.54 -1.32 14.53
N GLU A 45 -11.28 -2.61 14.29
CA GLU A 45 -11.01 -3.58 15.35
C GLU A 45 -9.73 -3.23 16.13
N LEU A 46 -8.63 -2.92 15.44
CA LEU A 46 -7.38 -2.51 16.06
C LEU A 46 -7.59 -1.26 16.95
N LEU A 47 -8.26 -0.23 16.44
CA LEU A 47 -8.56 0.99 17.19
C LEU A 47 -9.44 0.73 18.42
N ARG A 48 -10.43 -0.16 18.32
CA ARG A 48 -11.24 -0.59 19.46
C ARG A 48 -10.36 -1.22 20.54
N ASP A 49 -9.49 -2.14 20.18
CA ASP A 49 -8.66 -2.88 21.13
C ASP A 49 -7.57 -1.99 21.74
N VAL A 50 -6.98 -1.08 20.97
CA VAL A 50 -6.10 -0.01 21.46
C VAL A 50 -6.83 0.87 22.48
N SER A 51 -8.08 1.25 22.22
CA SER A 51 -8.87 2.03 23.16
C SER A 51 -9.20 1.27 24.47
N ALA A 52 -9.20 -0.06 24.39
CA ALA A 52 -9.35 -0.95 25.54
C ALA A 52 -8.04 -1.27 26.26
N GLY A 53 -6.91 -0.71 25.80
CA GLY A 53 -5.60 -0.85 26.45
C GLY A 53 -4.64 -1.85 25.78
N ALA A 54 -4.99 -2.42 24.63
CA ALA A 54 -4.05 -3.20 23.85
C ALA A 54 -2.89 -2.31 23.35
N HIS A 55 -1.71 -2.91 23.18
CA HIS A 55 -0.51 -2.24 22.62
C HIS A 55 -0.11 -0.95 23.39
N ALA A 56 -0.34 -0.88 24.71
CA ALA A 56 -0.15 0.31 25.53
C ALA A 56 1.26 0.92 25.46
N ALA A 57 2.28 0.15 25.06
CA ALA A 57 3.66 0.61 24.91
C ALA A 57 3.94 1.34 23.57
N TRP A 58 3.11 1.21 22.55
CA TRP A 58 3.37 1.85 21.25
C TRP A 58 3.53 3.38 21.36
N PRO A 59 2.67 4.11 22.10
CA PRO A 59 2.79 5.56 22.22
C PRO A 59 4.09 6.05 22.86
N ASP A 60 4.87 5.18 23.50
CA ASP A 60 6.17 5.60 24.08
C ASP A 60 7.16 6.01 22.98
N SER A 61 7.12 5.36 21.81
CA SER A 61 8.10 5.53 20.73
C SER A 61 7.50 5.97 19.39
N LEU A 62 6.18 5.83 19.20
CA LEU A 62 5.55 6.15 17.92
C LEU A 62 4.24 6.93 18.07
N VAL A 63 3.84 7.57 16.97
CA VAL A 63 2.49 8.09 16.73
C VAL A 63 1.87 7.26 15.63
N LEU A 64 0.71 6.67 15.90
CA LEU A 64 -0.09 5.94 14.92
C LEU A 64 -1.22 6.83 14.41
N MET A 65 -1.25 7.04 13.10
CA MET A 65 -2.32 7.72 12.37
C MET A 65 -3.08 6.69 11.55
N VAL A 66 -4.39 6.64 11.66
CA VAL A 66 -5.24 5.69 10.92
C VAL A 66 -6.33 6.45 10.18
N ALA A 67 -6.36 6.32 8.85
CA ALA A 67 -7.43 6.81 7.98
C ALA A 67 -8.19 5.59 7.41
N PRO A 68 -9.18 5.04 8.13
CA PRO A 68 -9.80 3.77 7.77
C PRO A 68 -10.68 3.86 6.52
N ILE A 69 -11.12 5.07 6.14
CA ILE A 69 -11.98 5.32 4.98
C ILE A 69 -11.38 6.47 4.17
N TYR A 70 -10.60 6.12 3.14
CA TYR A 70 -10.01 7.12 2.25
C TYR A 70 -10.93 7.51 1.09
N ASN A 71 -11.54 6.55 0.38
CA ASN A 71 -12.53 6.80 -0.64
C ASN A 71 -13.93 6.86 -0.01
N ALA A 72 -14.22 7.96 0.68
CA ALA A 72 -15.46 8.10 1.44
C ALA A 72 -16.72 8.09 0.54
N ASP A 73 -16.66 8.67 -0.65
CA ASP A 73 -17.78 8.68 -1.58
C ASP A 73 -18.04 7.32 -2.20
N GLY A 74 -16.98 6.59 -2.58
CA GLY A 74 -17.09 5.21 -3.05
C GLY A 74 -17.59 4.26 -1.96
N ASN A 75 -17.21 4.49 -0.69
CA ASN A 75 -17.67 3.69 0.45
C ASN A 75 -19.18 3.78 0.68
N GLU A 76 -19.81 4.93 0.42
CA GLU A 76 -21.25 5.13 0.56
C GLU A 76 -22.06 4.59 -0.63
N ARG A 77 -21.42 4.28 -1.74
CA ARG A 77 -22.08 3.73 -2.94
C ARG A 77 -22.04 2.21 -2.90
N VAL A 78 -22.68 1.63 -1.87
CA VAL A 78 -22.74 0.19 -1.66
C VAL A 78 -23.60 -0.47 -2.73
N GLY A 79 -23.12 -1.60 -3.26
CA GLY A 79 -23.83 -2.41 -4.22
C GLY A 79 -23.22 -3.80 -4.34
N TYR A 80 -24.07 -4.76 -4.71
CA TYR A 80 -23.66 -6.17 -4.85
C TYR A 80 -22.74 -6.41 -6.05
N ASP A 81 -22.87 -5.58 -7.11
CA ASP A 81 -22.11 -5.73 -8.35
C ASP A 81 -20.80 -4.94 -8.37
N ASN A 82 -20.52 -4.18 -7.31
CA ASN A 82 -19.31 -3.35 -7.26
C ASN A 82 -18.00 -4.16 -7.22
N ARG A 83 -18.06 -5.38 -6.68
CA ARG A 83 -16.93 -6.31 -6.59
C ARG A 83 -17.40 -7.72 -6.93
N PRO A 84 -17.69 -8.00 -8.20
CA PRO A 84 -18.09 -9.35 -8.64
C PRO A 84 -16.97 -10.34 -8.29
N TYR A 85 -17.34 -11.56 -8.01
CA TYR A 85 -16.48 -12.68 -7.59
C TYR A 85 -15.91 -12.59 -6.17
N GLN A 86 -15.95 -11.43 -5.50
CA GLN A 86 -15.40 -11.25 -4.16
C GLN A 86 -16.44 -11.59 -3.09
N LEU A 87 -16.05 -12.40 -2.09
CA LEU A 87 -16.82 -12.54 -0.86
C LEU A 87 -16.72 -11.25 -0.05
N GLY A 88 -17.82 -10.75 0.47
CA GLY A 88 -17.85 -9.49 1.19
C GLY A 88 -18.96 -9.40 2.23
N PRO A 89 -19.14 -8.20 2.79
CA PRO A 89 -20.29 -7.91 3.66
C PRO A 89 -21.61 -8.26 2.98
N VAL A 90 -22.58 -8.71 3.79
CA VAL A 90 -23.89 -9.19 3.31
C VAL A 90 -24.66 -8.14 2.51
N GLU A 91 -24.49 -6.86 2.85
CA GLU A 91 -25.18 -5.74 2.20
C GLU A 91 -24.50 -5.26 0.92
N GLY A 92 -23.37 -5.86 0.53
CA GLY A 92 -22.56 -5.45 -0.61
C GLY A 92 -21.37 -4.61 -0.18
N MET A 93 -20.66 -4.09 -1.18
CA MET A 93 -19.39 -3.35 -1.02
C MET A 93 -19.43 -2.04 -1.77
N GLY A 94 -18.57 -1.10 -1.38
CA GLY A 94 -18.39 0.17 -2.08
C GLY A 94 -17.80 -0.01 -3.48
N GLN A 95 -17.78 1.05 -4.25
CA GLN A 95 -17.25 1.05 -5.62
C GLN A 95 -15.76 1.44 -5.66
N ARG A 96 -15.06 0.99 -6.72
CA ARG A 96 -13.63 1.28 -6.91
C ARG A 96 -13.32 2.77 -7.08
N PRO A 97 -13.97 3.52 -8.01
CA PRO A 97 -13.66 4.93 -8.22
C PRO A 97 -14.28 5.82 -7.13
N ASN A 98 -13.78 7.06 -7.03
CA ASN A 98 -14.42 8.10 -6.24
C ASN A 98 -15.69 8.66 -6.91
N ALA A 99 -16.25 9.75 -6.37
CA ALA A 99 -17.45 10.40 -6.92
C ALA A 99 -17.28 10.91 -8.35
N ASP A 100 -16.07 11.32 -8.71
CA ASP A 100 -15.72 11.86 -10.04
C ASP A 100 -15.31 10.77 -11.04
N GLY A 101 -15.40 9.48 -10.65
CA GLY A 101 -15.01 8.35 -11.51
C GLY A 101 -13.51 8.12 -11.58
N LEU A 102 -12.72 8.73 -10.70
CA LEU A 102 -11.26 8.60 -10.67
C LEU A 102 -10.84 7.41 -9.83
N ASP A 103 -9.81 6.68 -10.31
CA ASP A 103 -9.08 5.71 -9.52
C ASP A 103 -8.04 6.43 -8.66
N LEU A 104 -8.28 6.48 -7.35
CA LEU A 104 -7.43 7.21 -6.40
C LEU A 104 -6.02 6.63 -6.31
N ASN A 105 -5.84 5.32 -6.59
CA ASN A 105 -4.51 4.69 -6.64
C ASN A 105 -3.81 4.89 -8.01
N ARG A 106 -4.18 5.94 -8.73
CA ARG A 106 -3.51 6.45 -9.95
C ARG A 106 -3.25 7.95 -9.86
N ASP A 107 -3.55 8.56 -8.71
CA ASP A 107 -3.64 10.02 -8.60
C ASP A 107 -2.58 10.66 -7.69
N PHE A 108 -1.67 9.89 -7.09
CA PHE A 108 -0.63 10.40 -6.18
C PHE A 108 0.32 11.41 -6.82
N MET A 109 0.46 11.40 -8.15
CA MET A 109 1.30 12.38 -8.87
C MET A 109 0.52 13.56 -9.42
N LYS A 110 -0.74 13.34 -9.82
CA LYS A 110 -1.54 14.38 -10.49
C LYS A 110 -2.34 15.24 -9.53
N LEU A 111 -2.71 14.69 -8.35
CA LEU A 111 -3.55 15.36 -7.35
C LEU A 111 -4.85 15.91 -7.94
N ALA A 112 -5.44 15.21 -8.91
CA ALA A 112 -6.65 15.64 -9.59
C ALA A 112 -7.86 15.60 -8.66
N SER A 113 -7.96 14.56 -7.82
CA SER A 113 -9.05 14.40 -6.86
C SER A 113 -8.82 15.20 -5.56
N PRO A 114 -9.88 15.65 -4.89
CA PRO A 114 -9.77 16.25 -3.57
C PRO A 114 -9.20 15.28 -2.53
N GLU A 115 -9.51 14.00 -2.63
CA GLU A 115 -8.98 12.94 -1.75
C GLU A 115 -7.46 12.83 -1.88
N ALA A 116 -6.92 12.81 -3.11
CA ALA A 116 -5.47 12.75 -3.32
C ALA A 116 -4.77 13.99 -2.76
N ARG A 117 -5.35 15.17 -2.95
CA ARG A 117 -4.82 16.39 -2.33
C ARG A 117 -4.83 16.34 -0.81
N ALA A 118 -5.89 15.78 -0.20
CA ALA A 118 -6.00 15.65 1.24
C ALA A 118 -4.97 14.64 1.80
N LEU A 119 -4.86 13.45 1.21
CA LEU A 119 -3.94 12.42 1.72
C LEU A 119 -2.47 12.80 1.47
N VAL A 120 -2.14 13.31 0.29
CA VAL A 120 -0.77 13.77 -0.01
C VAL A 120 -0.42 14.99 0.85
N GLY A 121 -1.39 15.89 1.10
CA GLY A 121 -1.25 16.97 2.07
C GLY A 121 -0.95 16.47 3.48
N LEU A 122 -1.67 15.45 3.96
CA LEU A 122 -1.40 14.81 5.24
C LEU A 122 0.01 14.18 5.27
N ILE A 123 0.40 13.46 4.22
CA ILE A 123 1.75 12.87 4.10
C ILE A 123 2.82 13.96 4.11
N ARG A 124 2.61 15.07 3.42
CA ARG A 124 3.54 16.22 3.42
C ARG A 124 3.64 16.86 4.80
N ASP A 125 2.50 17.13 5.44
CA ASP A 125 2.43 17.99 6.63
C ASP A 125 2.73 17.22 7.92
N ALA A 126 2.23 15.98 8.08
CA ALA A 126 2.54 15.12 9.22
C ALA A 126 3.85 14.35 9.06
N ASP A 127 4.32 14.20 7.83
CA ASP A 127 5.59 13.56 7.46
C ASP A 127 5.78 12.16 8.10
N PRO A 128 4.89 11.18 7.81
CA PRO A 128 5.01 9.83 8.34
C PRO A 128 6.29 9.15 7.82
N HIS A 129 7.00 8.45 8.72
CA HIS A 129 8.17 7.65 8.34
C HIS A 129 7.77 6.35 7.63
N VAL A 130 6.62 5.79 8.03
CA VAL A 130 6.06 4.56 7.48
C VAL A 130 4.62 4.79 7.06
N VAL A 131 4.27 4.34 5.87
CA VAL A 131 2.90 4.43 5.32
C VAL A 131 2.48 3.06 4.83
N VAL A 132 1.33 2.58 5.30
CA VAL A 132 0.74 1.29 4.92
C VAL A 132 -0.57 1.54 4.20
N ASP A 133 -0.72 1.00 3.01
CA ASP A 133 -1.92 1.06 2.17
C ASP A 133 -2.60 -0.31 2.12
N LEU A 134 -3.82 -0.40 2.64
CA LEU A 134 -4.56 -1.65 2.78
C LEU A 134 -5.54 -1.85 1.63
N HIS A 135 -5.31 -2.92 0.88
CA HIS A 135 -6.05 -3.34 -0.30
C HIS A 135 -6.58 -4.76 -0.20
N THR A 136 -7.35 -5.13 -1.22
CA THR A 136 -7.83 -6.51 -1.44
C THR A 136 -7.63 -6.88 -2.91
N THR A 137 -6.82 -7.91 -3.18
CA THR A 137 -6.49 -8.35 -4.54
C THR A 137 -7.32 -9.53 -5.01
N ASN A 138 -7.62 -9.55 -6.30
CA ASN A 138 -8.12 -10.71 -7.06
C ASN A 138 -7.05 -11.19 -8.05
N GLY A 139 -7.41 -12.07 -8.99
CA GLY A 139 -6.55 -12.53 -10.07
C GLY A 139 -6.14 -13.98 -9.93
N THR A 140 -4.86 -14.27 -9.87
CA THR A 140 -4.33 -15.63 -9.74
C THR A 140 -4.94 -16.35 -8.54
N PHE A 141 -5.40 -17.59 -8.76
CA PHE A 141 -5.81 -18.44 -7.65
C PHE A 141 -4.58 -18.87 -6.89
N MET A 142 -4.44 -18.35 -5.66
CA MET A 142 -3.25 -18.50 -4.84
C MET A 142 -3.55 -19.09 -3.47
N GLY A 143 -2.54 -19.73 -2.86
CA GLY A 143 -2.61 -20.28 -1.51
C GLY A 143 -2.30 -19.24 -0.41
N TYR A 144 -1.91 -18.02 -0.78
CA TYR A 144 -1.64 -16.95 0.17
C TYR A 144 -2.94 -16.31 0.69
N HIS A 145 -2.92 -15.86 1.94
CA HIS A 145 -4.02 -15.11 2.55
C HIS A 145 -3.89 -13.61 2.30
N LEU A 146 -2.63 -13.14 2.19
CA LEU A 146 -2.28 -11.77 1.92
C LEU A 146 -0.99 -11.72 1.10
N THR A 147 -0.93 -10.77 0.17
CA THR A 147 0.31 -10.43 -0.53
C THR A 147 0.69 -8.99 -0.24
N TYR A 148 1.98 -8.67 -0.31
CA TYR A 148 2.50 -7.35 0.03
C TYR A 148 3.57 -6.87 -0.96
N ALA A 149 3.80 -5.58 -1.00
CA ALA A 149 4.95 -5.03 -1.72
C ALA A 149 5.52 -3.81 -0.98
N PRO A 150 6.84 -3.63 -0.97
CA PRO A 150 7.44 -2.33 -0.68
C PRO A 150 7.24 -1.37 -1.85
N GLY A 151 7.73 -0.14 -1.74
CA GLY A 151 7.86 0.74 -2.90
C GLY A 151 8.71 0.08 -3.99
N LEU A 152 8.15 -0.08 -5.20
CA LEU A 152 8.78 -0.82 -6.31
C LEU A 152 9.67 0.05 -7.21
N SER A 153 9.66 1.35 -7.00
CA SER A 153 10.48 2.27 -7.81
C SER A 153 11.98 2.03 -7.56
N PRO A 154 12.81 1.92 -8.60
CA PRO A 154 14.26 1.87 -8.44
C PRO A 154 14.88 3.11 -7.79
N ASN A 155 14.12 4.20 -7.70
CA ASN A 155 14.52 5.43 -7.03
C ASN A 155 14.18 5.46 -5.54
N THR A 156 13.62 4.37 -4.99
CA THR A 156 13.47 4.22 -3.54
C THR A 156 14.86 4.13 -2.91
N PRO A 157 15.18 4.92 -1.85
CA PRO A 157 16.48 4.85 -1.20
C PRO A 157 16.87 3.43 -0.81
N ALA A 158 18.10 3.04 -1.16
CA ALA A 158 18.55 1.65 -1.05
C ALA A 158 18.46 1.10 0.39
N GLY A 159 18.73 1.93 1.40
CA GLY A 159 18.63 1.51 2.81
C GLY A 159 17.20 1.18 3.23
N ILE A 160 16.21 1.93 2.74
CA ILE A 160 14.79 1.68 2.99
C ILE A 160 14.31 0.43 2.24
N ASP A 161 14.70 0.27 0.97
CA ASP A 161 14.34 -0.91 0.17
C ASP A 161 14.92 -2.18 0.81
N ALA A 162 16.18 -2.16 1.25
CA ALA A 162 16.83 -3.28 1.92
C ALA A 162 16.16 -3.63 3.27
N ASP A 163 15.85 -2.63 4.10
CA ASP A 163 15.13 -2.87 5.35
C ASP A 163 13.78 -3.57 5.10
N LEU A 164 13.01 -3.13 4.11
CA LEU A 164 11.72 -3.73 3.79
C LEU A 164 11.85 -5.13 3.19
N ARG A 165 12.69 -5.29 2.15
CA ARG A 165 12.74 -6.53 1.37
C ARG A 165 13.53 -7.65 2.02
N ASP A 166 14.63 -7.30 2.66
CA ASP A 166 15.60 -8.30 3.09
C ASP A 166 15.46 -8.62 4.59
N ARG A 167 14.73 -7.77 5.35
CA ARG A 167 14.57 -7.91 6.81
C ARG A 167 13.11 -7.93 7.26
N TRP A 168 12.34 -6.86 7.05
CA TRP A 168 11.03 -6.69 7.68
C TRP A 168 9.98 -7.62 7.09
N LEU A 169 9.70 -7.49 5.80
CA LEU A 169 8.60 -8.23 5.17
C LEU A 169 8.77 -9.76 5.24
N PRO A 170 9.98 -10.34 5.03
CA PRO A 170 10.18 -11.76 5.27
C PRO A 170 9.93 -12.18 6.72
N SER A 171 10.49 -11.44 7.70
CA SER A 171 10.32 -11.79 9.12
C SER A 171 8.88 -11.62 9.62
N ILE A 172 8.14 -10.65 9.07
CA ILE A 172 6.69 -10.47 9.34
C ILE A 172 5.90 -11.65 8.76
N SER A 173 6.24 -12.09 7.53
CA SER A 173 5.62 -13.27 6.93
C SER A 173 5.82 -14.52 7.77
N ASP A 174 7.05 -14.75 8.25
CA ASP A 174 7.38 -15.89 9.10
C ASP A 174 6.62 -15.85 10.43
N ALA A 175 6.52 -14.67 11.06
CA ALA A 175 5.79 -14.48 12.31
C ALA A 175 4.29 -14.77 12.15
N ILE A 176 3.66 -14.23 11.10
CA ILE A 176 2.24 -14.44 10.80
C ILE A 176 1.95 -15.91 10.47
N LEU A 177 2.82 -16.56 9.70
CA LEU A 177 2.67 -17.98 9.39
C LEU A 177 2.77 -18.84 10.66
N ALA A 178 3.72 -18.52 11.55
CA ALA A 178 3.94 -19.28 12.78
C ALA A 178 2.81 -19.12 13.81
N SER A 179 2.18 -17.93 13.90
CA SER A 179 1.15 -17.65 14.90
C SER A 179 -0.27 -17.98 14.43
N ASP A 180 -0.57 -17.78 13.15
CA ASP A 180 -1.95 -17.76 12.63
C ASP A 180 -2.15 -18.72 11.44
N ASP A 181 -1.10 -19.40 10.97
CA ASP A 181 -1.07 -20.21 9.73
C ASP A 181 -1.50 -19.41 8.46
N PHE A 182 -1.39 -18.09 8.49
CA PHE A 182 -1.65 -17.27 7.31
C PHE A 182 -0.40 -17.16 6.45
N ALA A 183 -0.39 -17.82 5.29
CA ALA A 183 0.67 -17.69 4.32
C ALA A 183 0.61 -16.30 3.66
N THR A 184 1.75 -15.60 3.62
CA THR A 184 1.90 -14.30 2.95
C THR A 184 3.12 -14.29 2.05
N TYR A 185 3.12 -13.46 1.00
CA TYR A 185 4.25 -13.34 0.06
C TYR A 185 4.22 -12.00 -0.68
N HIS A 186 5.24 -11.76 -1.47
CA HIS A 186 5.29 -10.60 -2.37
C HIS A 186 4.11 -10.59 -3.34
N TYR A 187 3.48 -9.43 -3.51
CA TYR A 187 2.39 -9.23 -4.46
C TYR A 187 2.80 -9.54 -5.89
N GLY A 188 1.94 -10.25 -6.58
CA GLY A 188 2.11 -10.56 -7.98
C GLY A 188 0.93 -11.36 -8.54
N ASN A 189 0.98 -11.57 -9.85
CA ASN A 189 0.06 -12.41 -10.59
C ASN A 189 0.81 -13.23 -11.65
N VAL A 190 0.25 -14.38 -11.99
CA VAL A 190 0.65 -15.14 -13.17
C VAL A 190 -0.03 -14.50 -14.39
N PRO A 191 0.67 -14.28 -15.52
CA PRO A 191 0.05 -13.76 -16.74
C PRO A 191 -1.17 -14.59 -17.17
N GLY A 192 -2.23 -13.92 -17.60
CA GLY A 192 -3.51 -14.54 -17.95
C GLY A 192 -4.45 -14.78 -16.75
N ALA A 193 -4.08 -14.37 -15.55
CA ALA A 193 -4.87 -14.59 -14.34
C ALA A 193 -6.26 -13.95 -14.35
N PHE A 194 -6.44 -12.89 -15.13
CA PHE A 194 -7.72 -12.18 -15.30
C PHE A 194 -8.47 -12.59 -16.57
N GLY A 195 -8.03 -13.68 -17.23
CA GLY A 195 -8.63 -14.20 -18.46
C GLY A 195 -8.18 -13.51 -19.74
N GLU A 196 -7.17 -12.62 -19.68
CA GLU A 196 -6.57 -11.99 -20.84
C GLU A 196 -5.67 -12.97 -21.60
N GLU A 197 -5.71 -12.88 -22.93
CA GLU A 197 -4.71 -13.55 -23.76
C GLU A 197 -3.35 -12.89 -23.58
N THR A 198 -2.32 -13.70 -23.38
CA THR A 198 -0.96 -13.20 -23.14
C THR A 198 0.09 -14.07 -23.80
N THR A 199 1.15 -13.42 -24.30
CA THR A 199 2.38 -14.08 -24.76
C THR A 199 3.50 -13.95 -23.72
N ALA A 200 3.23 -13.34 -22.56
CA ALA A 200 4.22 -13.19 -21.50
C ALA A 200 4.61 -14.57 -20.95
N PRO A 201 5.89 -14.81 -20.68
CA PRO A 201 6.35 -16.06 -20.08
C PRO A 201 5.66 -16.30 -18.71
N ARG A 202 5.43 -17.58 -18.39
CA ARG A 202 4.90 -17.96 -17.09
C ARG A 202 5.88 -17.52 -15.99
N GLY A 203 5.36 -16.84 -14.97
CA GLY A 203 6.12 -16.29 -13.87
C GLY A 203 5.22 -15.50 -12.94
N TRP A 204 5.77 -15.04 -11.82
CA TRP A 204 5.08 -14.24 -10.82
C TRP A 204 5.46 -12.77 -10.98
N TYR A 205 4.55 -11.94 -11.46
CA TYR A 205 4.80 -10.54 -11.84
C TYR A 205 4.11 -9.57 -10.90
N SER A 206 4.88 -8.69 -10.28
CA SER A 206 4.36 -7.59 -9.49
C SER A 206 3.78 -6.48 -10.36
N TYR A 207 3.16 -5.46 -9.73
CA TYR A 207 2.58 -4.31 -10.46
C TYR A 207 3.66 -3.30 -10.88
N SER A 208 3.23 -2.23 -11.58
CA SER A 208 4.12 -1.21 -12.14
C SER A 208 4.83 -0.37 -11.06
N PRO A 209 6.11 0.03 -11.25
CA PRO A 209 6.89 0.81 -10.29
C PRO A 209 6.60 2.31 -10.33
N GLN A 210 5.60 2.75 -11.06
CA GLN A 210 5.30 4.17 -11.26
C GLN A 210 4.83 4.84 -9.96
N PRO A 211 5.26 6.08 -9.66
CA PRO A 211 4.92 6.79 -8.42
C PRO A 211 3.47 7.32 -8.39
N ARG A 212 2.65 7.04 -9.39
CA ARG A 212 1.20 7.28 -9.32
C ARG A 212 0.48 6.36 -8.33
N TYR A 213 1.11 5.26 -7.93
CA TYR A 213 0.63 4.34 -6.88
C TYR A 213 1.16 4.78 -5.52
N SER A 214 0.35 4.58 -4.49
CA SER A 214 0.60 5.04 -3.12
C SER A 214 1.96 4.64 -2.54
N SER A 215 2.24 3.35 -2.47
CA SER A 215 3.47 2.82 -1.88
C SER A 215 4.72 3.22 -2.67
N ASN A 216 4.62 3.30 -4.02
CA ASN A 216 5.70 3.78 -4.86
C ASN A 216 5.96 5.29 -4.67
N TYR A 217 4.89 6.10 -4.55
CA TYR A 217 4.99 7.52 -4.23
C TYR A 217 5.71 7.74 -2.90
N VAL A 218 5.32 6.99 -1.89
CA VAL A 218 5.93 7.03 -0.56
C VAL A 218 7.40 6.61 -0.61
N GLY A 219 7.71 5.54 -1.35
CA GLY A 219 9.08 5.05 -1.53
C GLY A 219 10.01 6.09 -2.16
N VAL A 220 9.60 6.74 -3.26
CA VAL A 220 10.43 7.77 -3.93
C VAL A 220 10.56 9.05 -3.11
N ARG A 221 9.73 9.25 -2.10
CA ARG A 221 9.87 10.33 -1.12
C ARG A 221 10.80 9.98 0.05
N GLY A 222 11.49 8.85 0.00
CA GLY A 222 12.40 8.42 1.05
C GLY A 222 11.69 7.97 2.32
N ARG A 223 10.50 7.38 2.20
CA ARG A 223 9.71 6.84 3.33
C ARG A 223 9.43 5.35 3.10
N TYR A 224 9.15 4.62 4.17
CA TYR A 224 8.78 3.21 4.11
C TYR A 224 7.35 3.09 3.58
N GLY A 225 7.19 2.81 2.29
CA GLY A 225 5.89 2.56 1.65
C GLY A 225 5.60 1.08 1.58
N ILE A 226 4.49 0.63 2.14
CA ILE A 226 4.09 -0.78 2.17
C ILE A 226 2.68 -0.92 1.61
N LEU A 227 2.54 -1.75 0.57
CA LEU A 227 1.27 -2.24 0.06
C LEU A 227 0.90 -3.52 0.78
N SER A 228 -0.35 -3.63 1.22
CA SER A 228 -0.97 -4.85 1.75
C SER A 228 -2.16 -5.20 0.88
N GLU A 229 -2.24 -6.45 0.41
CA GLU A 229 -3.30 -6.95 -0.47
C GLU A 229 -3.84 -8.27 0.10
N SER A 230 -4.93 -8.19 0.87
CA SER A 230 -5.64 -9.39 1.30
C SER A 230 -6.26 -10.11 0.11
N TYR A 231 -6.50 -11.42 0.23
CA TYR A 231 -6.96 -12.21 -0.91
C TYR A 231 -8.50 -12.20 -1.03
N SER A 232 -9.01 -11.61 -2.10
CA SER A 232 -10.46 -11.42 -2.35
C SER A 232 -11.33 -12.66 -2.14
N TYR A 233 -10.79 -13.83 -2.43
CA TYR A 233 -11.55 -15.09 -2.39
C TYR A 233 -11.43 -15.82 -1.06
N ALA A 234 -10.61 -15.32 -0.12
CA ALA A 234 -10.62 -15.80 1.26
C ALA A 234 -11.92 -15.37 1.97
N PRO A 235 -12.41 -16.13 2.95
CA PRO A 235 -13.52 -15.71 3.80
C PRO A 235 -13.27 -14.32 4.39
N TYR A 236 -14.34 -13.51 4.49
CA TYR A 236 -14.22 -12.11 4.91
C TYR A 236 -13.52 -11.95 6.27
N ALA A 237 -13.87 -12.80 7.24
CA ALA A 237 -13.24 -12.78 8.56
C ALA A 237 -11.74 -13.10 8.53
N GLU A 238 -11.29 -14.00 7.65
CA GLU A 238 -9.85 -14.29 7.46
C GLU A 238 -9.11 -13.09 6.87
N ARG A 239 -9.73 -12.38 5.91
CA ARG A 239 -9.16 -11.17 5.33
C ARG A 239 -9.00 -10.05 6.35
N VAL A 240 -10.01 -9.83 7.20
CA VAL A 240 -9.94 -8.88 8.31
C VAL A 240 -8.82 -9.28 9.28
N ALA A 241 -8.78 -10.54 9.67
CA ALA A 241 -7.79 -11.06 10.62
C ALA A 241 -6.35 -10.93 10.09
N VAL A 242 -6.07 -11.35 8.85
CA VAL A 242 -4.71 -11.28 8.28
C VAL A 242 -4.28 -9.83 8.02
N SER A 243 -5.20 -8.95 7.58
CA SER A 243 -4.90 -7.53 7.38
C SER A 243 -4.55 -6.85 8.71
N ARG A 244 -5.33 -7.15 9.76
CA ARG A 244 -5.06 -6.66 11.11
C ARG A 244 -3.70 -7.17 11.60
N ARG A 245 -3.46 -8.47 11.53
CA ARG A 245 -2.20 -9.09 11.98
C ARG A 245 -0.99 -8.52 11.26
N PHE A 246 -1.09 -8.31 9.96
CA PHE A 246 -0.02 -7.71 9.16
C PHE A 246 0.32 -6.28 9.61
N VAL A 247 -0.69 -5.45 9.92
CA VAL A 247 -0.48 -4.10 10.45
C VAL A 247 0.13 -4.15 11.86
N GLU A 248 -0.34 -5.02 12.74
CA GLU A 248 0.19 -5.20 14.09
C GLU A 248 1.69 -5.54 14.04
N GLU A 249 2.10 -6.50 13.21
CA GLU A 249 3.51 -6.87 13.02
C GLU A 249 4.36 -5.72 12.47
N ILE A 250 3.82 -4.93 11.52
CA ILE A 250 4.53 -3.74 11.02
C ILE A 250 4.71 -2.72 12.14
N VAL A 251 3.67 -2.43 12.92
CA VAL A 251 3.74 -1.42 13.99
C VAL A 251 4.64 -1.89 15.13
N ASP A 252 4.62 -3.16 15.50
CA ASP A 252 5.53 -3.76 16.48
C ASP A 252 7.00 -3.67 16.01
N ARG A 253 7.25 -3.90 14.72
CA ARG A 253 8.57 -3.72 14.12
C ARG A 253 9.02 -2.27 14.19
N VAL A 254 8.15 -1.33 13.81
CA VAL A 254 8.42 0.11 13.90
C VAL A 254 8.65 0.55 15.35
N TRP A 255 7.87 0.05 16.29
CA TRP A 255 8.02 0.34 17.70
C TRP A 255 9.38 -0.13 18.23
N SER A 256 9.76 -1.37 17.93
CA SER A 256 11.03 -1.95 18.37
C SER A 256 12.26 -1.30 17.72
N GLU A 257 12.13 -0.83 16.46
CA GLU A 257 13.20 -0.23 15.68
C GLU A 257 13.01 1.29 15.47
N ALA A 258 12.25 1.98 16.32
CA ALA A 258 11.83 3.37 16.12
C ALA A 258 12.98 4.36 15.82
N SER A 259 14.11 4.20 16.49
CA SER A 259 15.30 5.03 16.26
C SER A 259 15.96 4.75 14.91
N HIS A 260 16.04 3.47 14.52
CA HIS A 260 16.58 3.06 13.24
C HIS A 260 15.74 3.60 12.08
N VAL A 261 14.41 3.51 12.18
CA VAL A 261 13.48 4.07 11.17
C VAL A 261 13.71 5.57 10.97
N ARG A 262 13.79 6.35 12.07
CA ARG A 262 14.06 7.80 11.98
C ARG A 262 15.41 8.08 11.35
N GLN A 263 16.44 7.31 11.72
CA GLN A 263 17.77 7.45 11.15
C GLN A 263 17.77 7.19 9.64
N ARG A 264 17.15 6.09 9.18
CA ARG A 264 17.05 5.76 7.75
C ARG A 264 16.34 6.83 6.94
N VAL A 265 15.26 7.38 7.49
CA VAL A 265 14.53 8.47 6.84
C VAL A 265 15.40 9.74 6.78
N ALA A 266 16.12 10.07 7.85
CA ALA A 266 17.02 11.22 7.85
C ALA A 266 18.19 11.04 6.87
N GLU A 267 18.72 9.83 6.72
CA GLU A 267 19.72 9.49 5.70
C GLU A 267 19.16 9.72 4.28
N ALA A 268 17.94 9.22 4.01
CA ALA A 268 17.27 9.42 2.73
C ALA A 268 16.99 10.91 2.42
N ASP A 269 16.59 11.70 3.42
CA ASP A 269 16.37 13.14 3.27
C ASP A 269 17.68 13.92 3.02
N ALA A 270 18.81 13.39 3.47
CA ALA A 270 20.13 13.98 3.25
C ALA A 270 20.75 13.60 1.90
N GLU A 271 20.21 12.62 1.19
CA GLU A 271 20.71 12.22 -0.13
C GLU A 271 20.57 13.35 -1.14
N ARG A 272 21.66 13.61 -1.87
CA ARG A 272 21.68 14.60 -2.95
C ARG A 272 21.51 13.90 -4.28
N VAL A 273 20.35 14.01 -4.86
CA VAL A 273 20.06 13.44 -6.21
C VAL A 273 20.58 14.31 -7.36
N MET A 274 20.92 15.59 -7.11
CA MET A 274 21.42 16.50 -8.13
C MET A 274 22.75 16.00 -8.71
N GLY A 275 22.81 15.82 -10.03
CA GLY A 275 23.95 15.26 -10.74
C GLY A 275 23.98 13.73 -10.81
N GLU A 276 23.13 13.04 -10.05
CA GLU A 276 23.04 11.58 -10.05
C GLU A 276 22.10 11.07 -11.14
N ALA A 277 22.28 9.81 -11.50
CA ALA A 277 21.41 9.14 -12.46
C ALA A 277 20.10 8.73 -11.77
N VAL A 278 18.97 9.22 -12.26
CA VAL A 278 17.63 8.91 -11.77
C VAL A 278 16.89 8.09 -12.83
N ALA A 279 16.27 6.99 -12.41
CA ALA A 279 15.46 6.17 -13.29
C ALA A 279 14.17 6.90 -13.67
N VAL A 280 13.94 7.10 -14.97
CA VAL A 280 12.69 7.64 -15.51
C VAL A 280 11.82 6.54 -16.12
N ARG A 281 12.43 5.40 -16.44
CA ARG A 281 11.74 4.16 -16.81
C ARG A 281 12.40 2.98 -16.14
N ALA A 282 11.60 1.96 -15.87
CA ALA A 282 12.06 0.72 -15.29
C ALA A 282 11.36 -0.49 -15.91
N THR A 283 12.01 -1.62 -15.89
CA THR A 283 11.48 -2.91 -16.34
C THR A 283 11.58 -3.92 -15.22
N TRP A 284 10.76 -4.97 -15.28
CA TRP A 284 10.83 -6.07 -14.33
C TRP A 284 12.24 -6.69 -14.31
N ALA A 285 12.73 -6.94 -13.11
CA ALA A 285 13.95 -7.71 -12.87
C ALA A 285 13.55 -9.01 -12.13
N ALA A 286 13.91 -10.14 -12.71
CA ALA A 286 13.71 -11.43 -12.07
C ALA A 286 14.58 -11.54 -10.81
N LEU A 287 14.12 -12.27 -9.81
CA LEU A 287 14.99 -12.75 -8.75
C LEU A 287 16.07 -13.66 -9.35
N PRO A 288 17.26 -13.76 -8.72
CA PRO A 288 18.37 -14.56 -9.25
C PRO A 288 18.02 -16.01 -9.52
N GLU A 289 17.18 -16.58 -8.65
CA GLU A 289 16.70 -17.96 -8.76
C GLU A 289 15.18 -18.00 -8.80
N PRO A 290 14.59 -18.96 -9.54
CA PRO A 290 13.17 -19.23 -9.46
C PRO A 290 12.76 -19.56 -8.02
N VAL A 291 11.54 -19.17 -7.66
CA VAL A 291 11.00 -19.34 -6.31
C VAL A 291 9.74 -20.19 -6.33
N GLU A 292 9.44 -20.81 -5.22
CA GLU A 292 8.19 -21.52 -5.01
C GLU A 292 7.07 -20.50 -4.76
N ILE A 293 6.05 -20.54 -5.61
CA ILE A 293 4.82 -19.75 -5.49
C ILE A 293 3.69 -20.70 -5.08
N LEU A 294 2.99 -20.36 -4.00
CA LEU A 294 1.83 -21.13 -3.55
C LEU A 294 0.62 -20.78 -4.41
N LEU A 295 0.36 -21.57 -5.42
CA LEU A 295 -0.90 -21.52 -6.16
C LEU A 295 -2.01 -22.16 -5.32
N GLY A 296 -3.26 -21.84 -5.65
CA GLY A 296 -4.44 -22.30 -4.94
C GLY A 296 -5.56 -22.69 -5.88
N ALA A 297 -6.72 -22.97 -5.31
CA ALA A 297 -7.95 -23.24 -6.03
C ALA A 297 -9.12 -22.51 -5.36
N VAL A 298 -10.21 -22.36 -6.08
CA VAL A 298 -11.44 -21.76 -5.59
C VAL A 298 -12.65 -22.67 -5.89
N ASP A 299 -13.65 -22.57 -5.05
CA ASP A 299 -14.99 -23.05 -5.34
C ASP A 299 -15.81 -21.90 -5.91
N THR A 300 -16.61 -22.20 -6.92
CA THR A 300 -17.55 -21.22 -7.49
C THR A 300 -18.87 -21.33 -6.73
N LEU A 301 -19.27 -20.23 -6.12
CA LEU A 301 -20.56 -20.11 -5.41
C LEU A 301 -21.53 -19.35 -6.32
N ALA A 302 -22.80 -19.75 -6.29
CA ALA A 302 -23.89 -19.02 -6.92
C ALA A 302 -24.59 -18.15 -5.85
N PRO A 303 -24.34 -16.85 -5.79
CA PRO A 303 -24.97 -15.98 -4.80
C PRO A 303 -26.46 -15.83 -5.13
N PRO A 304 -27.34 -15.86 -4.11
CA PRO A 304 -28.78 -15.79 -4.34
C PRO A 304 -29.26 -14.41 -4.80
N VAL A 305 -28.46 -13.37 -4.68
CA VAL A 305 -28.85 -11.99 -4.91
C VAL A 305 -28.37 -11.42 -6.23
N THR A 306 -27.12 -11.70 -6.64
CA THR A 306 -26.50 -11.05 -7.82
C THR A 306 -26.59 -11.86 -9.10
N GLY A 307 -26.74 -13.18 -8.99
CA GLY A 307 -26.65 -14.09 -10.15
C GLY A 307 -25.24 -14.20 -10.75
N SER A 308 -24.29 -13.37 -10.30
CA SER A 308 -22.89 -13.44 -10.70
C SER A 308 -22.13 -14.47 -9.84
N PRO A 309 -21.22 -15.27 -10.40
CA PRO A 309 -20.45 -16.22 -9.60
C PRO A 309 -19.59 -15.48 -8.56
N MET A 310 -19.50 -16.04 -7.36
CA MET A 310 -18.51 -15.66 -6.35
C MET A 310 -17.49 -16.77 -6.22
N TYR A 311 -16.26 -16.41 -5.91
CA TYR A 311 -15.21 -17.40 -5.65
C TYR A 311 -14.90 -17.48 -4.18
N GLN A 312 -14.76 -18.70 -3.67
CA GLN A 312 -14.31 -18.96 -2.32
C GLN A 312 -13.00 -19.76 -2.38
N ARG A 313 -11.96 -19.23 -1.75
CA ARG A 313 -10.67 -19.90 -1.59
C ARG A 313 -10.90 -21.29 -0.96
N ARG A 314 -10.28 -22.30 -1.59
CA ARG A 314 -10.11 -23.61 -0.98
C ARG A 314 -8.82 -23.60 -0.17
N ASP A 315 -8.80 -24.32 0.94
CA ASP A 315 -7.58 -24.49 1.71
C ASP A 315 -6.67 -25.52 1.02
N VAL A 316 -6.15 -25.13 -0.15
CA VAL A 316 -5.24 -25.90 -0.99
C VAL A 316 -4.05 -25.03 -1.34
N ARG A 317 -2.86 -25.52 -1.05
CA ARG A 317 -1.60 -24.90 -1.40
C ARG A 317 -0.88 -25.82 -2.38
N THR A 318 -0.82 -25.41 -3.64
CA THR A 318 -0.13 -26.14 -4.72
C THR A 318 1.12 -25.36 -5.11
N PRO A 319 2.29 -25.71 -4.56
CA PRO A 319 3.51 -25.00 -4.87
C PRO A 319 3.93 -25.25 -6.31
N GLU A 320 4.34 -24.16 -6.98
CA GLU A 320 4.92 -24.21 -8.32
C GLU A 320 6.17 -23.34 -8.36
N THR A 321 7.29 -23.90 -8.81
CA THR A 321 8.55 -23.14 -8.98
C THR A 321 8.52 -22.36 -10.27
N MET A 322 8.69 -21.04 -10.18
CA MET A 322 8.70 -20.16 -11.35
C MET A 322 9.57 -18.91 -11.13
N PRO A 323 9.99 -18.23 -12.22
CA PRO A 323 10.64 -16.90 -12.09
C PRO A 323 9.72 -15.90 -11.40
N ALA A 324 10.28 -15.10 -10.48
CA ALA A 324 9.54 -14.02 -9.81
C ALA A 324 10.11 -12.65 -10.17
N TYR A 325 9.23 -11.77 -10.63
CA TYR A 325 9.52 -10.43 -11.08
C TYR A 325 8.92 -9.42 -10.08
N VAL A 326 9.48 -9.43 -8.87
CA VAL A 326 9.03 -8.59 -7.74
C VAL A 326 9.96 -7.40 -7.49
N ARG A 327 10.94 -7.21 -8.38
CA ARG A 327 11.87 -6.07 -8.42
C ARG A 327 11.84 -5.39 -9.79
N PHE A 328 12.37 -4.17 -9.83
CA PHE A 328 12.53 -3.42 -11.06
C PHE A 328 13.95 -2.89 -11.18
N ALA A 329 14.46 -2.93 -12.41
CA ALA A 329 15.74 -2.32 -12.76
C ALA A 329 15.50 -1.09 -13.66
N PRO A 330 16.32 -0.02 -13.56
CA PRO A 330 16.27 1.08 -14.49
C PRO A 330 16.46 0.61 -15.93
N SER A 331 15.54 0.98 -16.83
CA SER A 331 15.68 0.78 -18.28
C SER A 331 16.03 2.06 -19.02
N GLU A 332 15.77 3.21 -18.39
CA GLU A 332 16.16 4.53 -18.87
C GLU A 332 16.47 5.42 -17.67
N THR A 333 17.59 6.12 -17.71
CA THR A 333 18.00 7.07 -16.67
C THR A 333 18.28 8.43 -17.27
N VAL A 334 18.07 9.46 -16.46
CA VAL A 334 18.49 10.84 -16.77
C VAL A 334 19.33 11.37 -15.61
N THR A 335 20.27 12.25 -15.91
CA THR A 335 20.99 12.97 -14.86
C THR A 335 20.07 14.02 -14.25
N ALA A 336 19.86 13.96 -12.94
CA ALA A 336 19.03 14.94 -12.23
C ALA A 336 19.64 16.35 -12.39
N PRO A 337 18.91 17.32 -12.96
CA PRO A 337 19.45 18.65 -13.21
C PRO A 337 19.55 19.46 -11.90
N THR A 338 20.30 20.56 -11.96
CA THR A 338 20.40 21.51 -10.85
C THR A 338 19.07 22.22 -10.57
N ALA A 339 18.27 22.45 -11.62
CA ALA A 339 16.95 23.08 -11.54
C ALA A 339 16.11 22.73 -12.77
N TYR A 340 14.81 22.84 -12.62
CA TYR A 340 13.85 22.81 -13.72
C TYR A 340 13.31 24.21 -13.95
N LEU A 341 13.22 24.62 -15.22
CA LEU A 341 12.55 25.86 -15.61
C LEU A 341 11.16 25.54 -16.14
N VAL A 342 10.18 26.20 -15.59
CA VAL A 342 8.77 26.10 -16.02
C VAL A 342 8.44 27.38 -16.79
N SER A 343 7.91 27.25 -18.02
CA SER A 343 7.48 28.43 -18.78
C SER A 343 6.27 29.10 -18.13
N SER A 344 6.17 30.42 -18.27
CA SER A 344 5.04 31.21 -17.74
C SER A 344 3.68 30.72 -18.27
N GLU A 345 3.63 30.11 -19.45
CA GLU A 345 2.40 29.60 -20.08
C GLU A 345 1.76 28.44 -19.29
N VAL A 346 2.57 27.65 -18.58
CA VAL A 346 2.09 26.51 -17.80
C VAL A 346 2.30 26.66 -16.29
N ALA A 347 2.86 27.79 -15.86
CA ALA A 347 3.18 28.05 -14.45
C ALA A 347 1.93 27.91 -13.54
N ASP A 348 0.79 28.47 -13.94
CA ASP A 348 -0.46 28.41 -13.18
C ASP A 348 -1.01 26.98 -13.03
N THR A 349 -0.63 26.06 -13.92
CA THR A 349 -1.00 24.63 -13.84
C THR A 349 -0.02 23.85 -12.98
N VAL A 350 1.27 24.18 -13.05
CA VAL A 350 2.34 23.42 -12.39
C VAL A 350 2.51 23.85 -10.93
N ALA A 351 2.42 25.13 -10.61
CA ALA A 351 2.64 25.66 -9.26
C ALA A 351 1.76 24.97 -8.20
N PRO A 352 0.42 24.81 -8.40
CA PRO A 352 -0.40 24.11 -7.41
C PRO A 352 0.01 22.64 -7.18
N LEU A 353 0.57 21.96 -8.20
CA LEU A 353 1.09 20.60 -8.05
C LEU A 353 2.38 20.59 -7.21
N LEU A 354 3.29 21.53 -7.48
CA LEU A 354 4.52 21.66 -6.68
C LEU A 354 4.18 21.96 -5.22
N ASP A 355 3.25 22.87 -4.95
CA ASP A 355 2.75 23.17 -3.60
C ASP A 355 2.13 21.95 -2.93
N GLY A 356 1.29 21.21 -3.67
CA GLY A 356 0.66 19.98 -3.19
C GLY A 356 1.69 18.94 -2.74
N HIS A 357 2.78 18.81 -3.48
CA HIS A 357 3.89 17.91 -3.15
C HIS A 357 4.92 18.49 -2.19
N GLY A 358 4.81 19.76 -1.80
CA GLY A 358 5.80 20.46 -0.95
C GLY A 358 7.13 20.72 -1.66
N ILE A 359 7.13 20.83 -2.99
CA ILE A 359 8.33 21.11 -3.77
C ILE A 359 8.54 22.62 -3.81
N GLN A 360 9.70 23.07 -3.36
CA GLN A 360 10.04 24.48 -3.33
C GLN A 360 10.41 24.98 -4.74
N TYR A 361 9.91 26.14 -5.09
CA TYR A 361 10.24 26.85 -6.33
C TYR A 361 10.35 28.34 -6.10
N ARG A 362 10.87 29.06 -7.07
CA ARG A 362 10.95 30.53 -7.09
C ARG A 362 10.15 31.02 -8.29
N PRO A 363 9.23 32.00 -8.11
CA PRO A 363 8.50 32.61 -9.21
C PRO A 363 9.42 33.42 -10.13
#